data_d16708d3ba1ba63026f23c9bf7f20fcc
#
_entry.id   d16708d3ba1ba63026f23c9bf7f20fcc
#
_cell.length_a   1.000
_cell.length_b   1.000
_cell.length_c   1.000
_cell.angle_alpha   90.00
_cell.angle_beta   90.00
_cell.angle_gamma   90.00
#
_symmetry.space_group_name_H-M   'P 1'
#
loop_
_entity.id
_entity.type
_entity.pdbx_description
1 polymer ?
#
loop_
_entity_poly.entity_id
_entity_poly.type
_entity_poly.pdbx_seq_one_letter_code
_entity_poly.pdbx_strand_id
1 'polypeptide(L)'
;MRPGGVPNFAFVVGYENASWTLKVDLVCAHLCRLIAHMDARGFDSVVPVRADEDSERLPLLDLTSGYVRRGIDAFPHMSSRGPWTFEQAYEVDVERLAGPVDGPELRFGTRIGTESPVAA
;
A
#
# COMPACT_ATOMS: atom_id res chain seq x y z
N MET A 1 2.89 -0.96 -0.93
CA MET A 1 1.94 -1.33 0.13
C MET A 1 2.45 -0.82 1.47
N ARG A 2 1.60 -0.29 2.32
CA ARG A 2 2.00 0.25 3.62
C ARG A 2 1.59 -0.72 4.72
N PRO A 3 2.51 -1.25 5.52
CA PRO A 3 2.14 -2.09 6.65
C PRO A 3 1.45 -1.27 7.74
N GLY A 4 0.45 -1.83 8.35
CA GLY A 4 -0.21 -1.21 9.49
C GLY A 4 0.75 -1.05 10.67
N GLY A 5 0.69 0.11 11.34
CA GLY A 5 1.49 0.39 12.53
C GLY A 5 2.94 0.82 12.30
N VAL A 6 3.40 0.91 11.06
CA VAL A 6 4.74 1.43 10.72
C VAL A 6 4.58 2.72 9.93
N PRO A 7 4.82 3.90 10.54
CA PRO A 7 4.68 5.17 9.86
C PRO A 7 5.82 5.41 8.87
N ASN A 8 5.52 6.20 7.83
CA ASN A 8 6.49 6.66 6.83
C ASN A 8 7.27 5.53 6.14
N PHE A 9 6.62 4.40 5.98
CA PHE A 9 7.19 3.23 5.35
C PHE A 9 6.24 2.66 4.28
N ALA A 10 6.76 2.46 3.10
CA ALA A 10 6.09 1.74 2.04
C ALA A 10 7.06 0.71 1.46
N PHE A 11 6.56 -0.46 1.14
CA PHE A 11 7.36 -1.48 0.48
C PHE A 11 6.68 -1.92 -0.80
N VAL A 12 7.49 -2.37 -1.74
CA VAL A 12 7.02 -2.86 -3.03
C VAL A 12 7.31 -4.34 -3.11
N VAL A 13 6.29 -5.10 -3.45
CA VAL A 13 6.44 -6.50 -3.81
C VAL A 13 6.24 -6.60 -5.32
N GLY A 14 7.23 -7.12 -5.98
CA GLY A 14 7.21 -7.27 -7.44
C GLY A 14 6.39 -8.49 -7.90
N TYR A 15 6.40 -8.71 -9.20
CA TYR A 15 5.72 -9.86 -9.80
C TYR A 15 6.54 -11.13 -9.66
N GLU A 16 5.88 -12.26 -9.49
CA GLU A 16 6.52 -13.58 -9.50
C GLU A 16 6.87 -14.03 -10.91
N ASN A 17 6.13 -13.57 -11.91
CA ASN A 17 6.21 -13.98 -13.32
C ASN A 17 6.63 -12.86 -14.27
N ALA A 18 7.07 -11.73 -13.76
CA ALA A 18 7.51 -10.58 -14.56
C ALA A 18 8.60 -9.81 -13.82
N SER A 19 9.19 -8.82 -14.49
CA SER A 19 10.22 -7.99 -13.87
C SER A 19 9.71 -7.19 -12.68
N TRP A 20 10.43 -7.23 -11.57
CA TRP A 20 10.15 -6.43 -10.38
C TRP A 20 10.16 -4.93 -10.65
N THR A 21 11.02 -4.48 -11.57
CA THR A 21 11.14 -3.06 -11.91
C THR A 21 9.86 -2.47 -12.48
N LEU A 22 9.06 -3.26 -13.17
CA LEU A 22 7.76 -2.82 -13.68
C LEU A 22 6.83 -2.40 -12.55
N LYS A 23 6.75 -3.18 -11.49
CA LYS A 23 5.93 -2.86 -10.31
C LYS A 23 6.49 -1.70 -9.52
N VAL A 24 7.80 -1.66 -9.33
CA VAL A 24 8.50 -0.59 -8.61
C VAL A 24 8.22 0.76 -9.26
N ASP A 25 8.32 0.84 -10.58
CA ASP A 25 8.07 2.08 -11.33
C ASP A 25 6.63 2.59 -11.13
N LEU A 26 5.65 1.71 -11.28
CA LEU A 26 4.24 2.05 -11.07
C LEU A 26 3.94 2.53 -9.64
N VAL A 27 4.46 1.83 -8.65
CA VAL A 27 4.22 2.17 -7.24
C VAL A 27 4.93 3.46 -6.85
N CYS A 28 6.15 3.69 -7.32
CA CYS A 28 6.87 4.94 -7.08
C CYS A 28 6.14 6.14 -7.71
N ALA A 29 5.67 6.01 -8.94
CA ALA A 29 4.89 7.06 -9.59
C ALA A 29 3.59 7.35 -8.83
N HIS A 30 2.89 6.33 -8.35
CA HIS A 30 1.69 6.48 -7.53
C HIS A 30 1.98 7.19 -6.21
N LEU A 31 3.04 6.80 -5.49
CA LEU A 31 3.45 7.45 -4.24
C LEU A 31 3.83 8.91 -4.43
N CYS A 32 4.54 9.24 -5.52
CA CYS A 32 4.86 10.63 -5.84
C CYS A 32 3.59 11.47 -6.08
N ARG A 33 2.59 10.93 -6.77
CA ARG A 33 1.31 11.62 -6.97
C ARG A 33 0.52 11.76 -5.67
N LEU A 34 0.57 10.76 -4.79
CA LEU A 34 -0.05 10.83 -3.47
C LEU A 34 0.57 11.94 -2.62
N ILE A 35 1.89 12.03 -2.58
CA ILE A 35 2.60 13.09 -1.85
C ILE A 35 2.27 14.46 -2.43
N ALA A 36 2.28 14.61 -3.76
CA ALA A 36 1.91 15.85 -4.42
C ALA A 36 0.45 16.26 -4.12
N HIS A 37 -0.47 15.31 -4.06
CA HIS A 37 -1.85 15.54 -3.66
C HIS A 37 -1.95 16.04 -2.21
N MET A 38 -1.20 15.43 -1.30
CA MET A 38 -1.15 15.86 0.10
C MET A 38 -0.63 17.29 0.21
N ASP A 39 0.46 17.62 -0.48
CA ASP A 39 1.03 18.97 -0.49
C ASP A 39 0.05 20.00 -1.03
N ALA A 40 -0.62 19.70 -2.14
CA ALA A 40 -1.59 20.59 -2.77
C ALA A 40 -2.83 20.87 -1.90
N ARG A 41 -3.21 19.92 -1.06
CA ARG A 41 -4.37 20.00 -0.16
C ARG A 41 -4.02 20.37 1.27
N GLY A 42 -2.75 20.50 1.61
CA GLY A 42 -2.29 20.80 2.96
C GLY A 42 -2.48 19.65 3.95
N PHE A 43 -2.47 18.41 3.49
CA PHE A 43 -2.54 17.24 4.35
C PHE A 43 -1.17 16.86 4.90
N ASP A 44 -1.08 16.59 6.18
CA ASP A 44 0.15 16.17 6.87
C ASP A 44 0.24 14.65 7.04
N SER A 45 -0.88 13.98 6.93
CA SER A 45 -0.94 12.53 7.13
C SER A 45 -1.92 11.85 6.18
N VAL A 46 -1.61 10.63 5.85
CA VAL A 46 -2.49 9.71 5.15
C VAL A 46 -2.42 8.33 5.80
N VAL A 47 -3.57 7.76 6.09
CA VAL A 47 -3.68 6.45 6.73
C VAL A 47 -4.55 5.55 5.88
N PRO A 48 -4.06 4.39 5.46
CA PRO A 48 -4.90 3.39 4.83
C PRO A 48 -5.93 2.86 5.83
N VAL A 49 -7.18 2.86 5.43
CA VAL A 49 -8.29 2.37 6.25
C VAL A 49 -8.89 1.14 5.59
N ARG A 50 -9.01 0.10 6.36
CA ARG A 50 -9.66 -1.12 5.94
C ARG A 50 -11.14 -1.02 6.30
N ALA A 51 -11.99 -0.89 5.28
CA ALA A 51 -13.43 -0.76 5.46
C ALA A 51 -14.14 -2.12 5.62
N ASP A 52 -13.46 -3.21 5.29
CA ASP A 52 -14.04 -4.55 5.22
C ASP A 52 -13.29 -5.48 6.18
N GLU A 53 -13.78 -5.56 7.42
CA GLU A 53 -13.21 -6.45 8.46
C GLU A 53 -13.49 -7.94 8.16
N ASP A 54 -14.51 -8.22 7.35
CA ASP A 54 -14.94 -9.58 7.02
C ASP A 54 -14.22 -10.17 5.79
N SER A 55 -13.30 -9.41 5.18
CA SER A 55 -12.55 -9.92 4.05
C SER A 55 -11.51 -10.95 4.50
N GLU A 56 -11.46 -12.06 3.78
CA GLU A 56 -10.49 -13.11 4.02
C GLU A 56 -9.05 -12.61 3.83
N ARG A 57 -8.17 -13.01 4.75
CA ARG A 57 -6.74 -12.73 4.64
C ARG A 57 -6.09 -13.80 3.77
N LEU A 58 -5.53 -13.37 2.66
CA LEU A 58 -4.85 -14.26 1.72
C LEU A 58 -3.34 -14.03 1.74
N PRO A 59 -2.52 -15.05 1.46
CA PRO A 59 -1.10 -14.87 1.30
C PRO A 59 -0.81 -13.88 0.17
N LEU A 60 0.16 -12.98 0.38
CA LEU A 60 0.57 -12.00 -0.64
C LEU A 60 1.31 -12.68 -1.80
N LEU A 61 2.08 -13.71 -1.50
CA LEU A 61 2.88 -14.46 -2.46
C LEU A 61 2.51 -15.94 -2.39
N ASP A 62 2.26 -16.55 -3.52
CA ASP A 62 2.01 -18.00 -3.64
C ASP A 62 3.33 -18.74 -3.88
N LEU A 63 4.25 -18.62 -2.92
CA LEU A 63 5.53 -19.30 -2.95
C LEU A 63 5.47 -20.60 -2.15
N THR A 64 5.87 -21.67 -2.77
CA THR A 64 5.84 -23.02 -2.19
C THR A 64 7.10 -23.40 -1.41
N SER A 65 8.11 -22.53 -1.38
CA SER A 65 9.37 -22.81 -0.68
C SER A 65 9.18 -22.95 0.83
N GLY A 66 9.92 -23.89 1.44
CA GLY A 66 9.73 -24.24 2.85
C GLY A 66 10.00 -23.09 3.84
N TYR A 67 10.90 -22.15 3.51
CA TYR A 67 11.16 -21.00 4.37
C TYR A 67 10.02 -19.97 4.32
N VAL A 68 9.35 -19.82 3.19
CA VAL A 68 8.16 -18.96 3.06
C VAL A 68 7.01 -19.54 3.87
N ARG A 69 6.80 -20.85 3.79
CA ARG A 69 5.75 -21.53 4.57
C ARG A 69 5.93 -21.37 6.07
N ARG A 70 7.17 -21.43 6.55
CA ARG A 70 7.46 -21.24 7.99
C ARG A 70 7.27 -19.81 8.47
N GLY A 71 7.43 -18.84 7.59
CA GLY A 71 7.30 -17.42 7.93
C GLY A 71 5.99 -16.78 7.46
N ILE A 72 5.06 -17.55 6.91
CA ILE A 72 3.87 -17.02 6.21
C ILE A 72 3.03 -16.09 7.11
N ASP A 73 2.94 -16.38 8.37
CA ASP A 73 2.18 -15.55 9.33
C ASP A 73 2.84 -14.20 9.61
N ALA A 74 4.15 -14.12 9.41
CA ALA A 74 4.91 -12.89 9.56
C ALA A 74 4.93 -12.02 8.28
N PHE A 75 4.60 -12.61 7.13
CA PHE A 75 4.51 -11.87 5.87
C PHE A 75 3.24 -11.01 5.81
N PRO A 76 3.29 -9.90 5.07
CA PRO A 76 2.09 -9.14 4.76
C PRO A 76 1.06 -10.01 4.03
N HIS A 77 -0.20 -9.75 4.32
CA HIS A 77 -1.32 -10.44 3.69
C HIS A 77 -2.07 -9.47 2.77
N MET A 78 -2.70 -10.00 1.76
CA MET A 78 -3.67 -9.26 0.97
C MET A 78 -5.10 -9.56 1.43
N SER A 79 -6.04 -8.76 0.99
CA SER A 79 -7.47 -9.02 1.16
C SER A 79 -8.01 -9.78 -0.06
N SER A 80 -9.07 -10.51 0.14
CA SER A 80 -9.81 -11.14 -0.95
C SER A 80 -10.63 -10.16 -1.77
N ARG A 81 -10.79 -8.91 -1.30
CA ARG A 81 -11.66 -7.90 -1.92
C ARG A 81 -11.06 -6.50 -1.85
N GLY A 82 -11.56 -5.65 -2.75
CA GLY A 82 -11.31 -4.21 -2.75
C GLY A 82 -9.89 -3.83 -3.13
N PRO A 83 -9.47 -2.64 -2.73
CA PRO A 83 -8.17 -2.08 -3.13
C PRO A 83 -6.97 -2.80 -2.50
N TRP A 84 -7.21 -3.70 -1.56
CA TRP A 84 -6.17 -4.45 -0.83
C TRP A 84 -5.85 -5.80 -1.45
N THR A 85 -6.42 -6.09 -2.62
CA THR A 85 -6.06 -7.26 -3.42
C THR A 85 -4.71 -7.02 -4.10
N PHE A 86 -3.95 -8.08 -4.27
CA PHE A 86 -2.70 -8.07 -5.02
C PHE A 86 -2.81 -9.02 -6.20
N GLU A 87 -2.81 -8.47 -7.40
CA GLU A 87 -2.87 -9.25 -8.62
C GLU A 87 -1.50 -9.32 -9.29
N GLN A 88 -1.16 -10.49 -9.80
CA GLN A 88 0.10 -10.73 -10.50
C GLN A 88 -0.01 -10.37 -12.00
N ALA A 89 -0.59 -9.19 -12.29
CA ALA A 89 -0.85 -8.74 -13.65
C ALA A 89 -0.47 -7.26 -13.81
N TYR A 90 0.55 -7.03 -14.62
CA TYR A 90 1.07 -5.68 -14.89
C TYR A 90 0.01 -4.75 -15.48
N GLU A 91 -0.77 -5.25 -16.44
CA GLU A 91 -1.80 -4.48 -17.13
C GLU A 91 -2.89 -3.98 -16.18
N VAL A 92 -3.27 -4.81 -15.22
CA VAL A 92 -4.23 -4.45 -14.17
C VAL A 92 -3.65 -3.37 -13.25
N ASP A 93 -2.39 -3.50 -12.89
CA ASP A 93 -1.72 -2.52 -12.05
C ASP A 93 -1.50 -1.17 -12.75
N VAL A 94 -1.24 -1.16 -14.05
CA VAL A 94 -1.14 0.08 -14.83
C VAL A 94 -2.42 0.90 -14.71
N GLU A 95 -3.58 0.27 -14.90
CA GLU A 95 -4.87 0.95 -14.77
C GLU A 95 -5.18 1.35 -13.32
N ARG A 96 -4.97 0.44 -12.39
CA ARG A 96 -5.26 0.66 -10.96
C ARG A 96 -4.41 1.78 -10.38
N LEU A 97 -3.10 1.76 -10.62
CA LEU A 97 -2.16 2.73 -10.05
C LEU A 97 -2.15 4.06 -10.81
N ALA A 98 -2.72 4.13 -12.01
CA ALA A 98 -2.98 5.38 -12.72
C ALA A 98 -4.23 6.11 -12.22
N GLY A 99 -5.09 5.43 -11.45
CA GLY A 99 -6.31 5.97 -10.90
C GLY A 99 -6.11 7.09 -9.86
N PRO A 100 -7.19 7.65 -9.33
CA PRO A 100 -7.16 8.67 -8.29
C PRO A 100 -6.35 8.22 -7.06
N VAL A 101 -5.71 9.16 -6.38
CA VAL A 101 -4.92 8.91 -5.16
C VAL A 101 -5.69 9.21 -3.88
N ASP A 102 -6.94 9.65 -4.00
CA ASP A 102 -7.83 10.07 -2.92
C ASP A 102 -9.03 9.14 -2.73
N GLY A 103 -8.83 7.86 -2.97
CA GLY A 103 -9.86 6.84 -2.80
C GLY A 103 -10.36 6.72 -1.33
N PRO A 104 -11.55 6.13 -1.13
CA PRO A 104 -12.17 5.99 0.19
C PRO A 104 -11.37 5.10 1.15
N GLU A 105 -10.45 4.32 0.65
CA GLU A 105 -9.52 3.48 1.42
C GLU A 105 -8.41 4.28 2.13
N LEU A 106 -8.30 5.58 1.83
CA LEU A 106 -7.32 6.47 2.43
C LEU A 106 -8.00 7.55 3.25
N ARG A 107 -7.53 7.74 4.46
CA ARG A 107 -7.94 8.85 5.32
C ARG A 107 -6.81 9.84 5.44
N PHE A 108 -7.07 11.06 4.96
CA PHE A 108 -6.15 12.18 5.07
C PHE A 108 -6.42 12.98 6.35
N GLY A 109 -5.37 13.55 6.92
CA GLY A 109 -5.45 14.36 8.11
C GLY A 109 -4.53 15.56 8.07
N THR A 110 -4.88 16.57 8.86
CA THR A 110 -4.06 17.75 9.10
C THR A 110 -3.76 17.86 10.59
N ARG A 111 -2.55 18.29 10.93
CA ARG A 111 -2.17 18.62 12.29
C ARG A 111 -2.68 20.02 12.64
N ILE A 112 -3.98 20.20 12.80
CA ILE A 112 -4.52 21.48 13.21
C ILE A 112 -4.32 21.61 14.73
N GLY A 113 -3.47 22.58 15.15
CA GLY A 113 -3.38 23.04 16.53
C GLY A 113 -2.75 22.08 17.54
N THR A 114 -2.14 21.02 17.14
CA THR A 114 -1.21 20.27 17.98
C THR A 114 0.18 20.85 17.80
N GLU A 115 0.74 21.39 18.87
CA GLU A 115 2.16 21.58 18.94
C GLU A 115 2.80 20.27 18.50
N SER A 116 3.51 20.33 17.39
CA SER A 116 4.31 19.21 16.95
C SER A 116 5.25 18.89 18.13
N PRO A 117 5.17 17.69 18.74
CA PRO A 117 6.24 17.29 19.59
C PRO A 117 7.47 17.38 18.72
N VAL A 118 8.41 18.19 19.15
CA VAL A 118 9.69 18.30 18.46
C VAL A 118 10.18 16.89 18.28
N ALA A 119 10.16 16.40 17.07
CA ALA A 119 10.81 15.17 16.74
C ALA A 119 12.28 15.42 16.97
N ALA A 120 12.72 14.99 18.11
CA ALA A 120 14.12 14.95 18.39
C ALA A 120 14.79 13.94 17.47
#